data_5dff253682584ec04920581058176cd4
#
_entry.id   5dff253682584ec04920581058176cd4
#
_cell.length_a   1.000
_cell.length_b   1.000
_cell.length_c   1.000
_cell.angle_alpha   90.00
_cell.angle_beta   90.00
_cell.angle_gamma   90.00
#
_symmetry.space_group_name_H-M   'P 1'
#
loop_
_entity.id
_entity.type
_entity.pdbx_description
1 polymer ?
#
loop_
_entity_poly.entity_id
_entity_poly.type
_entity_poly.pdbx_seq_one_letter_code
_entity_poly.pdbx_strand_id
1 'polypeptide(L)'
;MNNTLFNSNYDKLIEPLYGIKRNIEEDKLLLQDNIVPSTYNICDRVDMTKQSIYSIDPDGCEDADDAFSIYEENDKLWLAIHIADPTEHINIGSSLWKNIEQNVVTRYPSNKKPIHMMPNEIMEKASLMVNQYGDIKLAITILTEIDKETYQPIGKVKLLFTKIKVSKNNALSYMNAGKSIESNTIISNGLKISKSLQNLRSLKTKGVVLNEISISFPKYDNLNNTSHLYLDSVTEISMKQMIAEFAIFANSFIGEYLKINFDGTGLYRICSAKDWLNTVYSEISGQDLLNEIIVNGIKAEYISTVSPHDLVGAPEYTHFTSPIRRLSDCVCHYLLKYIHLKSTIHDLCVPFTNDQLMKYSNDCVRLTKSIKNIQYKDTKFRIIQTINNMLINNENVTIQYYVTSYTGLYLNIIICNINEHCVYLSYTLRISDLQTKYEIKLVKSLDITRVNCIDKFDEGTIPELDNVFITKSV
;
A
#
# COMPACT_ATOMS: atom_id res chain seq x y z
N MET A 1 -7.97 13.39 32.35
CA MET A 1 -7.47 12.10 32.88
C MET A 1 -7.49 10.96 31.87
N ASN A 2 -8.40 10.98 30.90
CA ASN A 2 -8.71 9.83 30.06
C ASN A 2 -7.71 9.54 28.92
N ASN A 3 -7.07 10.56 28.35
CA ASN A 3 -6.09 10.36 27.27
C ASN A 3 -4.84 9.58 27.71
N THR A 4 -4.41 9.73 28.96
CA THR A 4 -3.25 9.03 29.50
C THR A 4 -3.51 7.54 29.71
N LEU A 5 -4.73 7.17 30.10
CA LEU A 5 -5.15 5.77 30.27
C LEU A 5 -5.26 5.05 28.92
N PHE A 6 -5.79 5.70 27.91
CA PHE A 6 -5.89 5.14 26.55
C PHE A 6 -4.50 4.94 25.92
N ASN A 7 -3.59 5.90 26.07
CA ASN A 7 -2.23 5.76 25.56
C ASN A 7 -1.43 4.66 26.27
N SER A 8 -1.60 4.53 27.60
CA SER A 8 -0.97 3.42 28.37
C SER A 8 -1.49 2.04 27.95
N ASN A 9 -2.73 1.94 27.49
CA ASN A 9 -3.30 0.72 26.98
C ASN A 9 -2.79 0.39 25.57
N TYR A 10 -2.65 1.39 24.70
CA TYR A 10 -2.02 1.20 23.39
C TYR A 10 -0.61 0.63 23.51
N ASP A 11 0.23 1.25 24.34
CA ASP A 11 1.61 0.83 24.56
C ASP A 11 1.71 -0.61 25.09
N LYS A 12 0.75 -1.02 25.93
CA LYS A 12 0.70 -2.38 26.49
C LYS A 12 0.13 -3.43 25.56
N LEU A 13 -0.84 -3.07 24.73
CA LEU A 13 -1.64 -4.02 23.96
C LEU A 13 -1.25 -4.10 22.48
N ILE A 14 -1.03 -2.97 21.85
CA ILE A 14 -0.81 -2.91 20.40
C ILE A 14 0.67 -2.89 20.05
N GLU A 15 1.43 -2.04 20.72
CA GLU A 15 2.84 -1.82 20.39
C GLU A 15 3.68 -3.11 20.39
N PRO A 16 3.58 -4.00 21.39
CA PRO A 16 4.34 -5.24 21.42
C PRO A 16 4.03 -6.17 20.23
N LEU A 17 2.83 -6.08 19.65
CA LEU A 17 2.44 -6.89 18.50
C LEU A 17 3.23 -6.53 17.23
N TYR A 18 3.64 -5.27 17.09
CA TYR A 18 4.50 -4.86 15.98
C TYR A 18 5.92 -5.39 16.09
N GLY A 19 6.34 -5.87 17.27
CA GLY A 19 7.69 -6.29 17.54
C GLY A 19 8.63 -5.12 17.86
N ILE A 20 9.87 -5.45 18.16
CA ILE A 20 10.88 -4.47 18.58
C ILE A 20 11.57 -3.89 17.33
N LYS A 21 11.77 -2.58 17.31
CA LYS A 21 12.64 -1.93 16.32
C LYS A 21 14.10 -2.30 16.61
N ARG A 22 14.84 -2.72 15.58
CA ARG A 22 16.27 -2.97 15.70
C ARG A 22 17.00 -1.71 16.18
N ASN A 23 18.02 -1.90 17.01
CA ASN A 23 18.94 -0.85 17.39
C ASN A 23 20.13 -0.76 16.40
N ILE A 24 20.98 0.25 16.57
CA ILE A 24 22.11 0.51 15.66
C ILE A 24 23.12 -0.65 15.66
N GLU A 25 23.35 -1.31 16.79
CA GLU A 25 24.31 -2.41 16.88
C GLU A 25 23.77 -3.67 16.18
N GLU A 26 22.47 -3.95 16.30
CA GLU A 26 21.82 -5.03 15.56
C GLU A 26 21.88 -4.77 14.04
N ASP A 27 21.63 -3.55 13.59
CA ASP A 27 21.76 -3.18 12.17
C ASP A 27 23.22 -3.34 11.68
N LYS A 28 24.22 -2.95 12.47
CA LYS A 28 25.63 -3.17 12.13
C LYS A 28 25.99 -4.66 12.00
N LEU A 29 25.47 -5.50 12.90
CA LEU A 29 25.69 -6.95 12.81
C LEU A 29 25.12 -7.55 11.52
N LEU A 30 23.94 -7.10 11.08
CA LEU A 30 23.36 -7.55 9.82
C LEU A 30 24.17 -7.13 8.59
N LEU A 31 24.94 -6.06 8.69
CA LEU A 31 25.73 -5.53 7.57
C LEU A 31 27.13 -6.14 7.50
N GLN A 32 27.61 -6.87 8.54
CA GLN A 32 28.98 -7.37 8.59
C GLN A 32 29.36 -8.32 7.46
N ASP A 33 28.42 -9.22 7.06
CA ASP A 33 28.65 -10.19 5.99
C ASP A 33 27.94 -9.79 4.68
N ASN A 34 27.40 -8.57 4.64
CA ASN A 34 26.73 -8.04 3.46
C ASN A 34 27.74 -7.46 2.47
N ILE A 35 28.46 -8.33 1.77
CA ILE A 35 29.48 -7.95 0.81
C ILE A 35 28.84 -7.43 -0.47
N VAL A 36 29.09 -6.17 -0.80
CA VAL A 36 28.67 -5.54 -2.07
C VAL A 36 29.93 -4.91 -2.74
N PRO A 37 30.04 -4.93 -4.07
CA PRO A 37 29.06 -5.42 -5.03
C PRO A 37 28.85 -6.92 -4.99
N SER A 38 27.60 -7.34 -5.20
CA SER A 38 27.22 -8.74 -5.35
C SER A 38 27.25 -9.18 -6.82
N THR A 39 27.07 -10.47 -7.07
CA THR A 39 27.01 -11.01 -8.44
C THR A 39 25.91 -10.36 -9.30
N TYR A 40 24.86 -9.82 -8.68
CA TYR A 40 23.70 -9.22 -9.35
C TYR A 40 23.74 -7.70 -9.41
N ASN A 41 24.88 -7.06 -9.12
CA ASN A 41 25.01 -5.61 -9.27
C ASN A 41 25.10 -5.20 -10.75
N ILE A 42 24.46 -4.08 -11.08
CA ILE A 42 24.43 -3.54 -12.44
C ILE A 42 25.45 -2.40 -12.57
N CYS A 43 26.48 -2.60 -13.40
CA CYS A 43 27.53 -1.61 -13.62
C CYS A 43 27.19 -0.59 -14.71
N ASP A 44 26.46 -1.01 -15.74
CA ASP A 44 26.14 -0.25 -16.97
C ASP A 44 24.77 0.44 -16.90
N ARG A 45 24.59 1.31 -15.90
CA ARG A 45 23.33 2.03 -15.73
C ARG A 45 23.19 3.21 -16.66
N VAL A 46 22.00 3.34 -17.27
CA VAL A 46 21.65 4.49 -18.11
C VAL A 46 21.59 5.75 -17.26
N ASP A 47 22.25 6.82 -17.71
CA ASP A 47 22.24 8.11 -17.02
C ASP A 47 20.97 8.91 -17.37
N MET A 48 20.10 9.07 -16.39
CA MET A 48 18.90 9.91 -16.45
C MET A 48 18.95 11.08 -15.45
N THR A 49 20.15 11.47 -15.00
CA THR A 49 20.33 12.55 -14.00
C THR A 49 19.90 13.92 -14.49
N LYS A 50 19.73 14.10 -15.81
CA LYS A 50 19.25 15.36 -16.42
C LYS A 50 17.72 15.51 -16.37
N GLN A 51 16.99 14.44 -16.11
CA GLN A 51 15.54 14.48 -16.06
C GLN A 51 15.03 15.03 -14.72
N SER A 52 13.91 15.75 -14.76
CA SER A 52 13.23 16.22 -13.55
C SER A 52 12.45 15.08 -12.92
N ILE A 53 12.92 14.59 -11.77
CA ILE A 53 12.32 13.46 -11.06
C ILE A 53 11.38 13.99 -9.98
N TYR A 54 10.16 13.46 -9.94
CA TYR A 54 9.13 13.76 -8.94
C TYR A 54 8.79 12.53 -8.13
N SER A 55 8.78 12.62 -6.80
CA SER A 55 8.13 11.66 -5.91
C SER A 55 6.92 12.30 -5.24
N ILE A 56 5.84 11.53 -5.04
CA ILE A 56 4.62 11.98 -4.37
C ILE A 56 4.23 10.94 -3.33
N ASP A 57 4.42 11.27 -2.06
CA ASP A 57 4.37 10.36 -0.94
C ASP A 57 3.49 10.93 0.20
N PRO A 58 3.15 10.13 1.23
CA PRO A 58 2.58 10.66 2.45
C PRO A 58 3.48 11.71 3.10
N ASP A 59 2.87 12.69 3.79
CA ASP A 59 3.62 13.69 4.52
C ASP A 59 4.55 13.05 5.56
N GLY A 60 5.82 13.48 5.60
CA GLY A 60 6.85 12.93 6.48
C GLY A 60 7.43 11.58 6.04
N CYS A 61 7.20 11.14 4.80
CA CYS A 61 7.84 9.97 4.24
C CYS A 61 9.36 10.11 4.22
N GLU A 62 10.07 9.04 4.63
CA GLU A 62 11.54 8.95 4.60
C GLU A 62 12.03 7.86 3.62
N ASP A 63 11.11 7.00 3.14
CA ASP A 63 11.38 5.76 2.39
C ASP A 63 10.66 5.71 1.02
N ALA A 64 10.80 6.77 0.22
CA ALA A 64 10.18 6.81 -1.10
C ALA A 64 10.68 5.69 -2.00
N ASP A 65 9.78 4.76 -2.34
CA ASP A 65 10.03 3.60 -3.19
C ASP A 65 9.98 3.96 -4.68
N ASP A 66 9.11 4.89 -5.06
CA ASP A 66 8.81 5.23 -6.45
C ASP A 66 8.85 6.73 -6.71
N ALA A 67 9.18 7.04 -7.96
CA ALA A 67 9.19 8.38 -8.50
C ALA A 67 8.89 8.30 -10.00
N PHE A 68 8.62 9.43 -10.62
CA PHE A 68 8.39 9.49 -12.05
C PHE A 68 9.01 10.73 -12.68
N SER A 69 9.22 10.67 -13.99
CA SER A 69 9.50 11.83 -14.82
C SER A 69 8.67 11.79 -16.09
N ILE A 70 8.25 12.98 -16.55
CA ILE A 70 7.55 13.16 -17.81
C ILE A 70 8.32 14.23 -18.56
N TYR A 71 8.83 13.90 -19.75
CA TYR A 71 9.69 14.81 -20.51
C TYR A 71 9.53 14.62 -22.00
N GLU A 72 9.89 15.64 -22.74
CA GLU A 72 9.95 15.58 -24.20
C GLU A 72 11.41 15.41 -24.66
N GLU A 73 11.61 14.46 -25.56
CA GLU A 73 12.89 14.24 -26.22
C GLU A 73 12.67 13.77 -27.66
N ASN A 74 13.36 14.37 -28.62
CA ASN A 74 13.23 14.07 -30.07
C ASN A 74 11.76 14.13 -30.55
N ASP A 75 11.04 15.15 -30.14
CA ASP A 75 9.62 15.38 -30.44
C ASP A 75 8.65 14.31 -29.92
N LYS A 76 9.09 13.50 -28.99
CA LYS A 76 8.31 12.46 -28.32
C LYS A 76 8.11 12.79 -26.87
N LEU A 77 6.92 12.48 -26.35
CA LEU A 77 6.61 12.55 -24.91
C LEU A 77 6.91 11.21 -24.26
N TRP A 78 7.65 11.24 -23.16
CA TRP A 78 8.06 10.06 -22.42
C TRP A 78 7.52 10.08 -21.00
N LEU A 79 7.01 8.93 -20.54
CA LEU A 79 6.79 8.62 -19.14
C LEU A 79 7.87 7.64 -18.69
N ALA A 80 8.59 7.99 -17.63
CA ALA A 80 9.50 7.09 -16.93
C ALA A 80 9.04 6.92 -15.48
N ILE A 81 8.83 5.67 -15.07
CA ILE A 81 8.49 5.29 -13.69
C ILE A 81 9.74 4.69 -13.08
N HIS A 82 10.30 5.35 -12.06
CA HIS A 82 11.55 4.98 -11.41
C HIS A 82 11.26 4.30 -10.08
N ILE A 83 11.80 3.12 -9.88
CA ILE A 83 11.65 2.35 -8.64
C ILE A 83 13.01 2.23 -7.98
N ALA A 84 13.08 2.55 -6.69
CA ALA A 84 14.28 2.41 -5.87
C ALA A 84 14.89 1.01 -6.02
N ASP A 85 16.21 0.91 -6.07
CA ASP A 85 16.89 -0.37 -6.21
C ASP A 85 17.72 -0.73 -4.96
N PRO A 86 17.09 -1.10 -3.83
CA PRO A 86 17.81 -1.50 -2.62
C PRO A 86 18.66 -2.75 -2.84
N THR A 87 18.32 -3.58 -3.84
CA THR A 87 19.05 -4.83 -4.11
C THR A 87 20.48 -4.60 -4.65
N GLU A 88 20.83 -3.36 -5.02
CA GLU A 88 22.23 -2.99 -5.24
C GLU A 88 23.08 -2.95 -3.96
N HIS A 89 22.44 -2.83 -2.82
CA HIS A 89 23.08 -2.69 -1.52
C HIS A 89 22.92 -3.94 -0.66
N ILE A 90 22.33 -5.00 -1.18
CA ILE A 90 22.04 -6.25 -0.46
C ILE A 90 22.70 -7.42 -1.19
N ASN A 91 23.30 -8.33 -0.45
CA ASN A 91 23.83 -9.57 -0.99
C ASN A 91 22.90 -10.75 -0.59
N ILE A 92 22.42 -11.51 -1.58
CA ILE A 92 21.66 -12.75 -1.33
C ILE A 92 22.53 -13.72 -0.54
N GLY A 93 21.97 -14.30 0.52
CA GLY A 93 22.68 -15.24 1.41
C GLY A 93 23.36 -14.58 2.61
N SER A 94 23.48 -13.24 2.65
CA SER A 94 23.94 -12.51 3.83
C SER A 94 22.97 -12.61 5.01
N SER A 95 23.42 -12.26 6.21
CA SER A 95 22.57 -12.13 7.39
C SER A 95 21.48 -11.08 7.18
N LEU A 96 21.79 -10.01 6.44
CA LEU A 96 20.82 -9.00 6.05
C LEU A 96 19.70 -9.60 5.22
N TRP A 97 20.01 -10.39 4.16
CA TRP A 97 18.99 -11.03 3.35
C TRP A 97 18.09 -11.96 4.18
N LYS A 98 18.69 -12.78 5.04
CA LYS A 98 17.94 -13.66 5.95
C LYS A 98 17.00 -12.88 6.88
N ASN A 99 17.43 -11.71 7.35
CA ASN A 99 16.57 -10.82 8.16
C ASN A 99 15.40 -10.25 7.34
N ILE A 100 15.63 -9.87 6.10
CA ILE A 100 14.58 -9.42 5.17
C ILE A 100 13.55 -10.53 4.92
N GLU A 101 14.01 -11.77 4.67
CA GLU A 101 13.16 -12.95 4.53
C GLU A 101 12.25 -13.18 5.76
N GLN A 102 12.78 -12.96 6.97
CA GLN A 102 12.03 -13.12 8.21
C GLN A 102 11.00 -12.01 8.44
N ASN A 103 11.32 -10.78 8.06
CA ASN A 103 10.45 -9.62 8.26
C ASN A 103 9.37 -9.48 7.18
N VAL A 104 9.67 -9.80 5.93
CA VAL A 104 8.83 -9.77 4.72
C VAL A 104 8.35 -8.36 4.33
N VAL A 105 7.91 -7.54 5.29
CA VAL A 105 7.42 -6.18 5.03
C VAL A 105 7.77 -5.21 6.16
N THR A 106 7.88 -3.94 5.85
CA THR A 106 7.93 -2.84 6.81
C THR A 106 6.60 -2.73 7.56
N ARG A 107 6.65 -2.43 8.86
CA ARG A 107 5.49 -2.29 9.75
C ARG A 107 5.30 -0.82 10.10
N TYR A 108 4.06 -0.35 10.06
CA TYR A 108 3.70 1.06 10.26
C TYR A 108 2.79 1.21 11.49
N PRO A 109 3.34 1.33 12.72
CA PRO A 109 2.54 1.69 13.90
C PRO A 109 1.94 3.07 13.77
N SER A 110 0.71 3.27 14.25
CA SER A 110 -0.03 4.53 14.07
C SER A 110 0.59 5.73 14.78
N ASN A 111 1.33 5.51 15.88
CA ASN A 111 1.89 6.56 16.74
C ASN A 111 3.42 6.61 16.77
N LYS A 112 4.10 5.81 15.97
CA LYS A 112 5.58 5.72 15.97
C LYS A 112 6.12 5.69 14.54
N LYS A 113 7.41 5.93 14.43
CA LYS A 113 8.13 5.75 13.16
C LYS A 113 8.04 4.29 12.69
N PRO A 114 8.07 4.08 11.37
CA PRO A 114 8.07 2.74 10.79
C PRO A 114 9.15 1.82 11.38
N ILE A 115 8.84 0.53 11.47
CA ILE A 115 9.80 -0.53 11.74
C ILE A 115 10.18 -1.11 10.37
N HIS A 116 11.29 -0.61 9.82
CA HIS A 116 11.70 -0.96 8.48
C HIS A 116 12.11 -2.44 8.35
N MET A 117 11.79 -3.02 7.20
CA MET A 117 12.18 -4.39 6.84
C MET A 117 13.71 -4.54 6.80
N MET A 118 14.40 -3.50 6.37
CA MET A 118 15.86 -3.45 6.26
C MET A 118 16.47 -2.38 7.17
N PRO A 119 17.80 -2.41 7.45
CA PRO A 119 18.48 -1.37 8.19
C PRO A 119 18.27 0.02 7.59
N ASN A 120 18.23 1.04 8.44
CA ASN A 120 18.05 2.42 8.00
C ASN A 120 19.11 2.84 6.97
N GLU A 121 20.35 2.39 7.10
CA GLU A 121 21.43 2.67 6.14
C GLU A 121 21.06 2.22 4.72
N ILE A 122 20.55 1.01 4.57
CA ILE A 122 20.14 0.46 3.25
C ILE A 122 18.92 1.20 2.74
N MET A 123 17.93 1.44 3.59
CA MET A 123 16.73 2.21 3.25
C MET A 123 17.09 3.60 2.73
N GLU A 124 17.92 4.35 3.44
CA GLU A 124 18.31 5.70 3.06
C GLU A 124 19.17 5.75 1.79
N LYS A 125 20.08 4.77 1.57
CA LYS A 125 20.84 4.64 0.33
C LYS A 125 19.92 4.43 -0.88
N ALA A 126 18.90 3.60 -0.71
CA ALA A 126 17.99 3.24 -1.79
C ALA A 126 16.87 4.26 -2.01
N SER A 127 16.33 4.86 -0.96
CA SER A 127 15.20 5.80 -1.02
C SER A 127 15.39 6.89 -2.06
N LEU A 128 14.37 7.14 -2.88
CA LEU A 128 14.38 8.15 -3.95
C LEU A 128 14.19 9.58 -3.40
N MET A 129 14.83 9.85 -2.26
CA MET A 129 14.84 11.15 -1.59
C MET A 129 16.26 11.65 -1.36
N VAL A 130 16.42 12.97 -1.31
CA VAL A 130 17.70 13.58 -0.93
C VAL A 130 17.94 13.38 0.55
N ASN A 131 19.03 12.71 0.90
CA ASN A 131 19.42 12.44 2.29
C ASN A 131 20.95 12.47 2.45
N GLN A 132 21.49 12.00 3.57
CA GLN A 132 22.94 12.00 3.85
C GLN A 132 23.78 11.22 2.83
N TYR A 133 23.19 10.28 2.07
CA TYR A 133 23.84 9.52 1.00
C TYR A 133 23.75 10.20 -0.38
N GLY A 134 23.36 11.48 -0.42
CA GLY A 134 23.34 12.30 -1.61
C GLY A 134 22.01 12.32 -2.36
N ASP A 135 22.07 12.89 -3.56
CA ASP A 135 20.93 13.10 -4.45
C ASP A 135 20.95 12.21 -5.71
N ILE A 136 22.06 11.48 -5.95
CA ILE A 136 22.14 10.48 -7.02
C ILE A 136 21.66 9.15 -6.47
N LYS A 137 20.64 8.58 -7.12
CA LYS A 137 20.01 7.33 -6.70
C LYS A 137 20.03 6.31 -7.83
N LEU A 138 20.08 5.03 -7.45
CA LEU A 138 19.99 3.91 -8.38
C LEU A 138 18.54 3.44 -8.46
N ALA A 139 18.04 3.30 -9.68
CA ALA A 139 16.66 2.90 -9.91
C ALA A 139 16.53 1.84 -11.00
N ILE A 140 15.43 1.10 -10.97
CA ILE A 140 14.92 0.32 -12.08
C ILE A 140 13.78 1.13 -12.69
N THR A 141 13.88 1.42 -13.99
CA THR A 141 12.98 2.36 -14.67
C THR A 141 12.17 1.67 -15.74
N ILE A 142 10.86 1.88 -15.70
CA ILE A 142 9.94 1.52 -16.78
C ILE A 142 9.72 2.76 -17.63
N LEU A 143 10.15 2.69 -18.88
CA LEU A 143 10.11 3.79 -19.83
C LEU A 143 9.13 3.47 -20.97
N THR A 144 8.19 4.37 -21.23
CA THR A 144 7.23 4.25 -22.33
C THR A 144 7.04 5.58 -23.05
N GLU A 145 6.87 5.52 -24.37
CA GLU A 145 6.46 6.66 -25.19
C GLU A 145 4.96 6.91 -24.99
N ILE A 146 4.56 8.17 -24.90
CA ILE A 146 3.18 8.60 -24.70
C ILE A 146 2.73 9.42 -25.91
N ASP A 147 1.60 9.08 -26.45
CA ASP A 147 0.95 9.88 -27.48
C ASP A 147 0.52 11.25 -26.92
N LYS A 148 0.90 12.32 -27.58
CA LYS A 148 0.70 13.71 -27.07
C LYS A 148 -0.77 14.16 -27.10
N GLU A 149 -1.62 13.53 -27.91
CA GLU A 149 -3.04 13.89 -28.04
C GLU A 149 -3.92 13.06 -27.10
N THR A 150 -3.70 11.75 -27.09
CA THR A 150 -4.52 10.79 -26.34
C THR A 150 -3.98 10.47 -24.94
N TYR A 151 -2.73 10.83 -24.66
CA TYR A 151 -2.00 10.47 -23.45
C TYR A 151 -1.91 8.95 -23.20
N GLN A 152 -2.04 8.13 -24.26
CA GLN A 152 -1.92 6.68 -24.17
C GLN A 152 -0.48 6.23 -24.39
N PRO A 153 -0.04 5.13 -23.73
CA PRO A 153 1.24 4.51 -24.04
C PRO A 153 1.22 4.01 -25.48
N ILE A 154 2.32 4.28 -26.19
CA ILE A 154 2.54 3.81 -27.57
C ILE A 154 3.90 3.12 -27.69
N GLY A 155 4.00 2.23 -28.66
CA GLY A 155 5.26 1.52 -28.91
C GLY A 155 5.61 0.49 -27.83
N LYS A 156 6.89 0.17 -27.74
CA LYS A 156 7.41 -0.86 -26.84
C LYS A 156 7.82 -0.26 -25.49
N VAL A 157 7.28 -0.78 -24.41
CA VAL A 157 7.74 -0.45 -23.05
C VAL A 157 9.14 -1.02 -22.82
N LYS A 158 10.02 -0.25 -22.18
CA LYS A 158 11.41 -0.60 -21.92
C LYS A 158 11.67 -0.72 -20.41
N LEU A 159 12.40 -1.75 -20.03
CA LEU A 159 13.00 -1.90 -18.71
C LEU A 159 14.45 -1.40 -18.76
N LEU A 160 14.81 -0.47 -17.88
CA LEU A 160 16.14 0.12 -17.81
C LEU A 160 16.66 0.10 -16.36
N PHE A 161 17.94 -0.14 -16.18
CA PHE A 161 18.65 0.14 -14.93
C PHE A 161 19.27 1.52 -15.04
N THR A 162 18.93 2.43 -14.12
CA THR A 162 19.24 3.86 -14.30
C THR A 162 19.95 4.47 -13.10
N LYS A 163 20.63 5.60 -13.36
CA LYS A 163 21.04 6.57 -12.35
C LYS A 163 20.17 7.80 -12.52
N ILE A 164 19.53 8.24 -11.45
CA ILE A 164 18.65 9.42 -11.45
C ILE A 164 19.12 10.43 -10.42
N LYS A 165 18.77 11.70 -10.60
CA LYS A 165 19.04 12.76 -9.64
C LYS A 165 17.74 13.26 -9.04
N VAL A 166 17.54 13.01 -7.74
CA VAL A 166 16.37 13.47 -6.99
C VAL A 166 16.57 14.87 -6.42
N SER A 167 15.47 15.57 -6.16
CA SER A 167 15.50 16.94 -5.64
C SER A 167 14.48 17.11 -4.51
N LYS A 168 14.86 17.85 -3.46
CA LYS A 168 13.95 18.20 -2.36
C LYS A 168 12.72 18.97 -2.84
N ASN A 169 12.87 19.79 -3.88
CA ASN A 169 11.78 20.61 -4.41
C ASN A 169 10.71 19.78 -5.15
N ASN A 170 11.08 18.59 -5.61
CA ASN A 170 10.21 17.69 -6.36
C ASN A 170 9.73 16.49 -5.53
N ALA A 171 10.14 16.39 -4.27
CA ALA A 171 9.62 15.43 -3.30
C ALA A 171 8.40 16.09 -2.61
N LEU A 172 7.19 15.70 -3.04
CA LEU A 172 5.95 16.35 -2.66
C LEU A 172 5.09 15.44 -1.80
N SER A 173 4.36 16.01 -0.84
CA SER A 173 3.23 15.30 -0.25
C SER A 173 2.05 15.26 -1.22
N TYR A 174 1.11 14.30 -1.06
CA TYR A 174 -0.12 14.25 -1.86
C TYR A 174 -0.87 15.59 -1.85
N MET A 175 -0.93 16.23 -0.68
CA MET A 175 -1.56 17.55 -0.54
C MET A 175 -0.84 18.61 -1.37
N ASN A 176 0.49 18.68 -1.29
CA ASN A 176 1.27 19.70 -2.00
C ASN A 176 1.26 19.47 -3.52
N ALA A 177 1.33 18.21 -3.95
CA ALA A 177 1.18 17.84 -5.34
C ALA A 177 -0.21 18.23 -5.86
N GLY A 178 -1.28 17.96 -5.09
CA GLY A 178 -2.64 18.33 -5.41
C GLY A 178 -2.83 19.86 -5.59
N LYS A 179 -2.17 20.66 -4.76
CA LYS A 179 -2.20 22.14 -4.88
C LYS A 179 -1.44 22.66 -6.11
N SER A 180 -0.51 21.88 -6.65
CA SER A 180 0.35 22.29 -7.77
C SER A 180 -0.16 21.84 -9.15
N ILE A 181 -1.31 21.17 -9.24
CA ILE A 181 -1.85 20.62 -10.51
C ILE A 181 -1.93 21.67 -11.62
N GLU A 182 -2.42 22.88 -11.32
CA GLU A 182 -2.59 23.94 -12.30
C GLU A 182 -1.27 24.64 -12.68
N SER A 183 -0.30 24.68 -11.75
CA SER A 183 0.96 25.39 -11.92
C SER A 183 2.12 24.50 -12.39
N ASN A 184 2.00 23.17 -12.29
CA ASN A 184 3.03 22.21 -12.64
C ASN A 184 2.58 21.30 -13.80
N THR A 185 3.13 21.55 -14.98
CA THR A 185 2.79 20.81 -16.22
C THR A 185 3.11 19.33 -16.14
N ILE A 186 4.14 18.92 -15.37
CA ILE A 186 4.51 17.51 -15.21
C ILE A 186 3.44 16.78 -14.41
N ILE A 187 2.95 17.38 -13.32
CA ILE A 187 1.86 16.81 -12.52
C ILE A 187 0.55 16.78 -13.32
N SER A 188 0.23 17.87 -14.04
CA SER A 188 -0.95 17.93 -14.91
C SER A 188 -0.91 16.85 -16.00
N ASN A 189 0.22 16.67 -16.67
CA ASN A 189 0.40 15.61 -17.68
C ASN A 189 0.34 14.22 -17.03
N GLY A 190 0.92 14.03 -15.84
CA GLY A 190 0.81 12.80 -15.07
C GLY A 190 -0.63 12.38 -14.82
N LEU A 191 -1.50 13.33 -14.44
CA LEU A 191 -2.93 13.08 -14.26
C LEU A 191 -3.62 12.68 -15.56
N LYS A 192 -3.30 13.32 -16.68
CA LYS A 192 -3.88 12.95 -17.98
C LYS A 192 -3.47 11.55 -18.41
N ILE A 193 -2.18 11.22 -18.24
CA ILE A 193 -1.64 9.90 -18.54
C ILE A 193 -2.28 8.85 -17.63
N SER A 194 -2.36 9.09 -16.32
CA SER A 194 -2.96 8.13 -15.39
C SER A 194 -4.43 7.85 -15.67
N LYS A 195 -5.21 8.88 -16.02
CA LYS A 195 -6.62 8.71 -16.47
C LYS A 195 -6.71 7.88 -17.74
N SER A 196 -5.80 8.09 -18.69
CA SER A 196 -5.72 7.29 -19.90
C SER A 196 -5.39 5.82 -19.62
N LEU A 197 -4.40 5.55 -18.75
CA LEU A 197 -4.06 4.20 -18.28
C LEU A 197 -5.24 3.51 -17.60
N GLN A 198 -5.94 4.22 -16.72
CA GLN A 198 -7.11 3.74 -16.02
C GLN A 198 -8.24 3.35 -17.00
N ASN A 199 -8.51 4.20 -17.98
CA ASN A 199 -9.52 3.94 -19.02
C ASN A 199 -9.14 2.73 -19.86
N LEU A 200 -7.88 2.61 -20.29
CA LEU A 200 -7.41 1.44 -21.02
C LEU A 200 -7.58 0.15 -20.24
N ARG A 201 -7.23 0.16 -18.95
CA ARG A 201 -7.36 -0.99 -18.06
C ARG A 201 -8.83 -1.36 -17.83
N SER A 202 -9.69 -0.38 -17.59
CA SER A 202 -11.13 -0.61 -17.39
C SER A 202 -11.79 -1.17 -18.66
N LEU A 203 -11.53 -0.57 -19.80
CA LEU A 203 -12.17 -0.97 -21.07
C LEU A 203 -11.63 -2.30 -21.61
N LYS A 204 -10.32 -2.52 -21.59
CA LYS A 204 -9.71 -3.70 -22.22
C LYS A 204 -9.74 -4.93 -21.33
N THR A 205 -9.55 -4.77 -20.04
CA THR A 205 -9.35 -5.90 -19.11
C THR A 205 -10.37 -5.94 -17.98
N LYS A 206 -11.37 -5.06 -17.98
CA LYS A 206 -12.41 -4.94 -16.95
C LYS A 206 -11.86 -4.75 -15.54
N GLY A 207 -10.69 -4.12 -15.42
CA GLY A 207 -10.11 -3.77 -14.12
C GLY A 207 -11.01 -2.81 -13.36
N VAL A 208 -11.14 -3.04 -12.05
CA VAL A 208 -11.98 -2.21 -11.18
C VAL A 208 -11.39 -0.82 -11.05
N VAL A 209 -12.25 0.17 -11.16
CA VAL A 209 -11.95 1.58 -10.96
C VAL A 209 -12.79 2.11 -9.80
N LEU A 210 -12.11 2.55 -8.74
CA LEU A 210 -12.72 3.13 -7.56
C LEU A 210 -12.40 4.64 -7.54
N ASN A 211 -13.08 5.40 -8.38
CA ASN A 211 -12.91 6.85 -8.46
C ASN A 211 -13.58 7.54 -7.27
N GLU A 212 -12.94 8.62 -6.80
CA GLU A 212 -13.49 9.55 -5.81
C GLU A 212 -13.81 8.95 -4.43
N ILE A 213 -13.36 7.72 -4.17
CA ILE A 213 -13.56 7.09 -2.88
C ILE A 213 -12.33 7.35 -2.01
N SER A 214 -12.57 7.97 -0.87
CA SER A 214 -11.58 8.10 0.18
C SER A 214 -12.01 7.33 1.41
N ILE A 215 -11.19 6.38 1.83
CA ILE A 215 -11.32 5.75 3.14
C ILE A 215 -10.60 6.64 4.13
N SER A 216 -11.36 7.17 5.10
CA SER A 216 -10.77 7.94 6.19
C SER A 216 -9.95 7.04 7.10
N PHE A 217 -8.84 7.55 7.56
CA PHE A 217 -7.94 6.83 8.46
C PHE A 217 -7.65 7.66 9.70
N PRO A 218 -7.40 7.02 10.84
CA PRO A 218 -7.03 7.74 12.04
C PRO A 218 -5.62 8.30 11.89
N LYS A 219 -5.49 9.61 12.08
CA LYS A 219 -4.21 10.31 12.17
C LYS A 219 -3.94 10.63 13.64
N TYR A 220 -2.79 10.20 14.13
CA TYR A 220 -2.39 10.44 15.50
C TYR A 220 -1.63 11.76 15.61
N ASP A 221 -2.06 12.60 16.55
CA ASP A 221 -1.39 13.84 16.90
C ASP A 221 -0.49 13.60 18.12
N ASN A 222 0.82 13.58 17.88
CA ASN A 222 1.82 13.37 18.93
C ASN A 222 1.88 14.51 19.96
N LEU A 223 1.48 15.74 19.59
CA LEU A 223 1.51 16.88 20.49
C LEU A 223 0.39 16.80 21.54
N ASN A 224 -0.80 16.43 21.10
CA ASN A 224 -1.98 16.40 21.95
C ASN A 224 -2.32 14.99 22.45
N ASN A 225 -1.57 13.97 22.01
CA ASN A 225 -1.84 12.55 22.28
C ASN A 225 -3.28 12.15 21.93
N THR A 226 -3.82 12.66 20.83
CA THR A 226 -5.18 12.40 20.36
C THR A 226 -5.16 11.80 18.96
N SER A 227 -6.25 11.14 18.61
CA SER A 227 -6.48 10.70 17.22
C SER A 227 -7.69 11.43 16.67
N HIS A 228 -7.65 11.73 15.37
CA HIS A 228 -8.77 12.25 14.61
C HIS A 228 -8.86 11.52 13.27
N LEU A 229 -10.07 11.43 12.72
CA LEU A 229 -10.26 10.88 11.37
C LEU A 229 -9.85 11.93 10.35
N TYR A 230 -9.01 11.52 9.42
CA TYR A 230 -8.55 12.35 8.31
C TYR A 230 -9.25 11.90 7.03
N LEU A 231 -9.80 12.87 6.31
CA LEU A 231 -10.41 12.67 5.01
C LEU A 231 -9.53 13.35 3.96
N ASP A 232 -9.09 12.61 2.97
CA ASP A 232 -8.33 13.17 1.86
C ASP A 232 -9.19 14.16 1.06
N SER A 233 -8.60 15.25 0.64
CA SER A 233 -9.22 16.15 -0.34
C SER A 233 -9.35 15.47 -1.71
N VAL A 234 -10.23 15.99 -2.57
CA VAL A 234 -10.41 15.47 -3.94
C VAL A 234 -9.09 15.46 -4.72
N THR A 235 -8.26 16.48 -4.52
CA THR A 235 -6.95 16.57 -5.18
C THR A 235 -5.95 15.56 -4.64
N GLU A 236 -5.94 15.29 -3.33
CA GLU A 236 -5.12 14.22 -2.73
C GLU A 236 -5.54 12.84 -3.24
N ILE A 237 -6.84 12.58 -3.34
CA ILE A 237 -7.38 11.34 -3.93
C ILE A 237 -6.88 11.19 -5.37
N SER A 238 -6.96 12.26 -6.17
CA SER A 238 -6.48 12.25 -7.56
C SER A 238 -4.98 11.95 -7.66
N MET A 239 -4.16 12.49 -6.74
CA MET A 239 -2.72 12.20 -6.69
C MET A 239 -2.45 10.75 -6.31
N LYS A 240 -3.13 10.23 -5.30
CA LYS A 240 -3.03 8.81 -4.90
C LYS A 240 -3.41 7.86 -6.04
N GLN A 241 -4.48 8.18 -6.77
CA GLN A 241 -4.90 7.42 -7.94
C GLN A 241 -3.88 7.48 -9.08
N MET A 242 -3.29 8.66 -9.33
CA MET A 242 -2.24 8.81 -10.35
C MET A 242 -1.05 7.89 -10.06
N ILE A 243 -0.53 7.92 -8.84
CA ILE A 243 0.60 7.07 -8.44
C ILE A 243 0.22 5.60 -8.48
N ALA A 244 -1.00 5.25 -8.04
CA ALA A 244 -1.49 3.88 -8.10
C ALA A 244 -1.58 3.35 -9.55
N GLU A 245 -2.07 4.15 -10.52
CA GLU A 245 -2.13 3.71 -11.92
C GLU A 245 -0.74 3.57 -12.54
N PHE A 246 0.23 4.42 -12.18
CA PHE A 246 1.63 4.23 -12.59
C PHE A 246 2.21 2.93 -12.03
N ALA A 247 1.95 2.65 -10.75
CA ALA A 247 2.37 1.40 -10.12
C ALA A 247 1.70 0.18 -10.76
N ILE A 248 0.39 0.25 -11.06
CA ILE A 248 -0.35 -0.83 -11.74
C ILE A 248 0.23 -1.09 -13.12
N PHE A 249 0.50 -0.05 -13.89
CA PHE A 249 1.10 -0.16 -15.22
C PHE A 249 2.48 -0.85 -15.15
N ALA A 250 3.36 -0.38 -14.26
CA ALA A 250 4.69 -0.95 -14.08
C ALA A 250 4.63 -2.41 -13.60
N ASN A 251 3.81 -2.71 -12.59
CA ASN A 251 3.65 -4.05 -12.04
C ASN A 251 3.09 -5.05 -13.06
N SER A 252 2.15 -4.62 -13.91
CA SER A 252 1.57 -5.45 -14.97
C SER A 252 2.61 -5.75 -16.06
N PHE A 253 3.34 -4.73 -16.51
CA PHE A 253 4.42 -4.93 -17.49
C PHE A 253 5.49 -5.90 -16.96
N ILE A 254 5.92 -5.75 -15.71
CA ILE A 254 6.91 -6.63 -15.10
C ILE A 254 6.35 -8.04 -14.91
N GLY A 255 5.07 -8.20 -14.56
CA GLY A 255 4.41 -9.50 -14.48
C GLY A 255 4.48 -10.27 -15.79
N GLU A 256 4.14 -9.61 -16.90
CA GLU A 256 4.27 -10.17 -18.25
C GLU A 256 5.74 -10.46 -18.62
N TYR A 257 6.65 -9.54 -18.29
CA TYR A 257 8.08 -9.68 -18.57
C TYR A 257 8.69 -10.90 -17.85
N LEU A 258 8.35 -11.12 -16.59
CA LEU A 258 8.77 -12.30 -15.82
C LEU A 258 8.16 -13.59 -16.38
N LYS A 259 6.87 -13.59 -16.73
CA LYS A 259 6.20 -14.74 -17.35
C LYS A 259 6.95 -15.22 -18.60
N ILE A 260 7.31 -14.29 -19.47
CA ILE A 260 8.03 -14.62 -20.73
C ILE A 260 9.42 -15.18 -20.45
N ASN A 261 10.15 -14.64 -19.46
CA ASN A 261 11.54 -15.01 -19.21
C ASN A 261 11.73 -16.22 -18.30
N PHE A 262 10.72 -16.61 -17.51
CA PHE A 262 10.77 -17.72 -16.55
C PHE A 262 9.62 -18.71 -16.73
N ASP A 263 9.01 -18.73 -17.91
CA ASP A 263 7.90 -19.66 -18.24
C ASP A 263 6.78 -19.69 -17.18
N GLY A 264 6.39 -18.50 -16.73
CA GLY A 264 5.34 -18.32 -15.73
C GLY A 264 5.73 -18.60 -14.28
N THR A 265 7.00 -18.90 -14.01
CA THR A 265 7.52 -19.04 -12.64
C THR A 265 8.02 -17.68 -12.14
N GLY A 266 7.73 -17.36 -10.88
CA GLY A 266 8.11 -16.05 -10.30
C GLY A 266 7.46 -15.84 -8.95
N LEU A 267 7.18 -14.59 -8.60
CA LEU A 267 6.40 -14.23 -7.43
C LEU A 267 5.29 -13.26 -7.86
N TYR A 268 4.09 -13.81 -8.03
CA TYR A 268 2.95 -13.07 -8.58
C TYR A 268 1.96 -12.67 -7.50
N ARG A 269 1.29 -11.55 -7.73
CA ARG A 269 0.18 -11.08 -6.90
C ARG A 269 -1.11 -11.35 -7.64
N ILE A 270 -1.99 -12.19 -7.11
CA ILE A 270 -3.19 -12.67 -7.78
C ILE A 270 -4.45 -12.30 -7.02
N CYS A 271 -5.58 -12.27 -7.72
CA CYS A 271 -6.89 -12.13 -7.10
C CYS A 271 -7.94 -12.83 -7.97
N SER A 272 -8.53 -13.89 -7.45
CA SER A 272 -9.56 -14.65 -8.16
C SER A 272 -10.94 -14.07 -7.83
N ALA A 273 -11.49 -13.25 -8.70
CA ALA A 273 -12.77 -12.57 -8.54
C ALA A 273 -13.58 -12.48 -9.84
N LYS A 274 -13.17 -13.16 -10.90
CA LYS A 274 -13.74 -12.99 -12.25
C LYS A 274 -15.24 -13.28 -12.31
N ASP A 275 -15.69 -14.37 -11.72
CA ASP A 275 -17.10 -14.76 -11.76
C ASP A 275 -17.97 -13.76 -10.99
N TRP A 276 -17.49 -13.30 -9.84
CA TRP A 276 -18.15 -12.27 -9.06
C TRP A 276 -18.20 -10.93 -9.81
N LEU A 277 -17.08 -10.48 -10.40
CA LEU A 277 -17.03 -9.25 -11.19
C LEU A 277 -17.99 -9.28 -12.38
N ASN A 278 -18.14 -10.42 -13.06
CA ASN A 278 -19.07 -10.54 -14.19
C ASN A 278 -20.53 -10.35 -13.77
N THR A 279 -20.88 -10.65 -12.53
CA THR A 279 -22.26 -10.52 -12.02
C THR A 279 -22.54 -9.14 -11.42
N VAL A 280 -21.57 -8.51 -10.79
CA VAL A 280 -21.76 -7.32 -9.95
C VAL A 280 -21.28 -6.03 -10.61
N TYR A 281 -20.16 -6.08 -11.36
CA TYR A 281 -19.50 -4.87 -11.88
C TYR A 281 -20.29 -4.10 -12.93
N SER A 282 -21.28 -4.71 -13.59
CA SER A 282 -22.13 -4.03 -14.58
C SER A 282 -23.24 -3.18 -13.94
N GLU A 283 -23.55 -3.41 -12.66
CA GLU A 283 -24.73 -2.86 -11.99
C GLU A 283 -24.39 -1.82 -10.92
N ILE A 284 -23.20 -1.89 -10.33
CA ILE A 284 -22.78 -1.02 -9.24
C ILE A 284 -21.40 -0.39 -9.48
N SER A 285 -21.17 0.77 -8.91
CA SER A 285 -19.92 1.53 -9.02
C SER A 285 -19.59 2.28 -7.72
N GLY A 286 -18.43 2.89 -7.67
CA GLY A 286 -18.05 3.77 -6.57
C GLY A 286 -18.08 3.08 -5.21
N GLN A 287 -18.72 3.72 -4.23
CA GLN A 287 -18.78 3.27 -2.84
C GLN A 287 -19.46 1.90 -2.70
N ASP A 288 -20.52 1.64 -3.46
CA ASP A 288 -21.26 0.38 -3.39
C ASP A 288 -20.42 -0.79 -3.87
N LEU A 289 -19.62 -0.59 -4.92
CA LEU A 289 -18.68 -1.59 -5.40
C LEU A 289 -17.59 -1.88 -4.36
N LEU A 290 -17.04 -0.85 -3.71
CA LEU A 290 -16.07 -1.04 -2.63
C LEU A 290 -16.67 -1.81 -1.45
N ASN A 291 -17.89 -1.48 -1.06
CA ASN A 291 -18.64 -2.19 -0.02
C ASN A 291 -18.78 -3.67 -0.34
N GLU A 292 -19.16 -4.00 -1.58
CA GLU A 292 -19.29 -5.39 -2.03
C GLU A 292 -17.95 -6.12 -2.01
N ILE A 293 -16.86 -5.52 -2.48
CA ILE A 293 -15.51 -6.11 -2.42
C ILE A 293 -15.16 -6.47 -0.97
N ILE A 294 -15.42 -5.57 -0.02
CA ILE A 294 -15.07 -5.75 1.39
C ILE A 294 -15.97 -6.81 2.05
N VAL A 295 -17.28 -6.74 1.85
CA VAL A 295 -18.26 -7.66 2.45
C VAL A 295 -18.05 -9.08 1.94
N ASN A 296 -17.77 -9.26 0.64
CA ASN A 296 -17.48 -10.58 0.06
C ASN A 296 -16.06 -11.09 0.38
N GLY A 297 -15.25 -10.28 1.07
CA GLY A 297 -13.92 -10.68 1.52
C GLY A 297 -12.95 -10.97 0.37
N ILE A 298 -13.13 -10.32 -0.78
CA ILE A 298 -12.28 -10.51 -1.95
C ILE A 298 -10.87 -10.03 -1.63
N LYS A 299 -9.89 -10.93 -1.79
CA LYS A 299 -8.50 -10.70 -1.36
C LYS A 299 -7.53 -11.09 -2.45
N ALA A 300 -6.46 -10.32 -2.54
CA ALA A 300 -5.31 -10.70 -3.34
C ALA A 300 -4.28 -11.45 -2.46
N GLU A 301 -3.56 -12.39 -3.06
CA GLU A 301 -2.53 -13.19 -2.39
C GLU A 301 -1.30 -13.40 -3.28
N TYR A 302 -0.23 -13.97 -2.73
CA TYR A 302 0.99 -14.27 -3.49
C TYR A 302 1.04 -15.73 -3.86
N ILE A 303 1.49 -16.03 -5.08
CA ILE A 303 1.80 -17.37 -5.55
C ILE A 303 3.09 -17.39 -6.38
N SER A 304 3.70 -18.56 -6.53
CA SER A 304 4.95 -18.72 -7.28
C SER A 304 4.76 -19.00 -8.79
N THR A 305 3.52 -19.10 -9.23
CA THR A 305 3.17 -19.33 -10.64
C THR A 305 2.24 -18.24 -11.14
N VAL A 306 2.28 -17.95 -12.44
CA VAL A 306 1.45 -16.90 -13.03
C VAL A 306 -0.03 -17.22 -12.93
N SER A 307 -0.83 -16.23 -12.53
CA SER A 307 -2.29 -16.26 -12.54
C SER A 307 -2.84 -14.83 -12.53
N PRO A 308 -4.07 -14.60 -13.02
CA PRO A 308 -4.64 -13.26 -13.13
C PRO A 308 -4.87 -12.55 -11.80
N HIS A 309 -4.83 -11.23 -11.85
CA HIS A 309 -5.32 -10.36 -10.78
C HIS A 309 -6.59 -9.65 -11.24
N ASP A 310 -7.75 -10.29 -11.04
CA ASP A 310 -9.02 -9.85 -11.62
C ASP A 310 -9.44 -8.45 -11.21
N LEU A 311 -9.27 -8.05 -9.94
CA LEU A 311 -9.59 -6.68 -9.51
C LEU A 311 -8.77 -5.61 -10.23
N VAL A 312 -7.50 -5.89 -10.50
CA VAL A 312 -6.64 -4.97 -11.28
C VAL A 312 -6.96 -5.08 -12.78
N GLY A 313 -7.44 -6.23 -13.22
CA GLY A 313 -7.66 -6.53 -14.64
C GLY A 313 -6.34 -6.84 -15.35
N ALA A 314 -5.37 -7.43 -14.67
CA ALA A 314 -4.09 -7.82 -15.26
C ALA A 314 -4.01 -9.36 -15.37
N PRO A 315 -3.77 -9.90 -16.59
CA PRO A 315 -3.55 -11.34 -16.77
C PRO A 315 -2.31 -11.85 -16.03
N GLU A 316 -1.29 -11.01 -15.94
CA GLU A 316 -0.06 -11.20 -15.18
C GLU A 316 0.18 -9.97 -14.31
N TYR A 317 0.37 -10.16 -13.02
CA TYR A 317 0.62 -9.06 -12.10
C TYR A 317 1.60 -9.46 -11.01
N THR A 318 2.63 -8.65 -10.80
CA THR A 318 3.57 -8.83 -9.70
C THR A 318 3.72 -7.55 -8.90
N HIS A 319 4.24 -7.65 -7.70
CA HIS A 319 4.70 -6.48 -6.97
C HIS A 319 6.18 -6.23 -7.26
N PHE A 320 6.46 -5.02 -7.74
CA PHE A 320 7.79 -4.57 -8.15
C PHE A 320 8.10 -3.16 -7.61
N THR A 321 7.06 -2.36 -7.32
CA THR A 321 7.15 -0.91 -7.13
C THR A 321 7.43 -0.45 -5.69
N SER A 322 7.66 -1.38 -4.74
CA SER A 322 7.94 -1.00 -3.35
C SER A 322 8.98 -1.89 -2.67
N PRO A 323 10.20 -1.98 -3.20
CA PRO A 323 11.24 -2.91 -2.74
C PRO A 323 11.89 -2.53 -1.40
N ILE A 324 11.80 -1.28 -0.95
CA ILE A 324 12.31 -0.86 0.36
C ILE A 324 11.48 -1.48 1.49
N ARG A 325 10.19 -1.73 1.22
CA ARG A 325 9.23 -2.17 2.24
C ARG A 325 8.58 -3.53 1.99
N ARG A 326 8.92 -4.25 0.91
CA ARG A 326 8.37 -5.60 0.62
C ARG A 326 9.43 -6.55 0.07
N LEU A 327 9.52 -7.74 0.67
CA LEU A 327 10.38 -8.84 0.18
C LEU A 327 10.01 -9.26 -1.24
N SER A 328 8.72 -9.35 -1.57
CA SER A 328 8.24 -9.75 -2.90
C SER A 328 8.87 -8.92 -4.01
N ASP A 329 9.00 -7.63 -3.79
CA ASP A 329 9.56 -6.68 -4.75
C ASP A 329 11.08 -6.84 -4.86
N CYS A 330 11.79 -7.08 -3.76
CA CYS A 330 13.22 -7.40 -3.79
C CYS A 330 13.49 -8.70 -4.58
N VAL A 331 12.68 -9.73 -4.38
CA VAL A 331 12.78 -10.98 -5.14
C VAL A 331 12.58 -10.70 -6.63
N CYS A 332 11.57 -9.92 -6.99
CA CYS A 332 11.33 -9.50 -8.37
C CYS A 332 12.54 -8.77 -8.95
N HIS A 333 13.14 -7.81 -8.21
CA HIS A 333 14.32 -7.06 -8.66
C HIS A 333 15.51 -7.97 -8.97
N TYR A 334 15.79 -8.98 -8.15
CA TYR A 334 16.86 -9.94 -8.44
C TYR A 334 16.59 -10.77 -9.69
N LEU A 335 15.34 -11.18 -9.92
CA LEU A 335 14.96 -11.88 -11.15
C LEU A 335 15.18 -10.99 -12.38
N LEU A 336 14.84 -9.70 -12.31
CA LEU A 336 15.08 -8.75 -13.40
C LEU A 336 16.57 -8.53 -13.67
N LYS A 337 17.39 -8.41 -12.62
CA LYS A 337 18.85 -8.31 -12.73
C LYS A 337 19.45 -9.55 -13.36
N TYR A 338 19.00 -10.72 -12.98
CA TYR A 338 19.42 -11.97 -13.63
C TYR A 338 19.12 -11.96 -15.13
N ILE A 339 17.91 -11.56 -15.54
CA ILE A 339 17.53 -11.48 -16.95
C ILE A 339 18.49 -10.53 -17.71
N HIS A 340 18.80 -9.39 -17.13
CA HIS A 340 19.71 -8.41 -17.73
C HIS A 340 21.14 -8.95 -17.85
N LEU A 341 21.65 -9.56 -16.80
CA LEU A 341 23.07 -9.99 -16.70
C LEU A 341 23.37 -11.32 -17.39
N LYS A 342 22.38 -12.22 -17.54
CA LYS A 342 22.60 -13.57 -18.11
C LYS A 342 23.17 -13.57 -19.53
N SER A 343 23.04 -12.46 -20.26
CA SER A 343 23.61 -12.31 -21.61
C SER A 343 25.09 -11.91 -21.60
N THR A 344 25.58 -11.35 -20.50
CA THR A 344 26.94 -10.80 -20.36
C THR A 344 27.82 -11.59 -19.41
N ILE A 345 27.22 -12.25 -18.42
CA ILE A 345 27.92 -13.07 -17.44
C ILE A 345 27.67 -14.55 -17.74
N HIS A 346 28.71 -15.27 -18.21
CA HIS A 346 28.64 -16.71 -18.38
C HIS A 346 28.52 -17.41 -17.03
N ASP A 347 27.71 -18.47 -16.95
CA ASP A 347 27.49 -19.29 -15.76
C ASP A 347 26.79 -18.54 -14.58
N LEU A 348 26.11 -17.42 -14.87
CA LEU A 348 25.29 -16.74 -13.86
C LEU A 348 24.12 -17.66 -13.43
N CYS A 349 24.09 -18.02 -12.15
CA CYS A 349 23.01 -18.83 -11.59
C CYS A 349 21.72 -18.00 -11.45
N VAL A 350 20.57 -18.67 -11.57
CA VAL A 350 19.28 -18.07 -11.22
C VAL A 350 19.29 -17.76 -9.71
N PRO A 351 18.85 -16.54 -9.28
CA PRO A 351 18.98 -16.13 -7.88
C PRO A 351 18.16 -16.97 -6.90
N PHE A 352 17.07 -17.57 -7.37
CA PHE A 352 16.15 -18.35 -6.53
C PHE A 352 15.65 -19.59 -7.25
N THR A 353 15.63 -20.72 -6.55
CA THR A 353 15.01 -21.95 -7.00
C THR A 353 13.47 -21.86 -6.92
N ASN A 354 12.77 -22.76 -7.61
CA ASN A 354 11.30 -22.84 -7.55
C ASN A 354 10.80 -23.07 -6.11
N ASP A 355 11.51 -23.90 -5.32
CA ASP A 355 11.17 -24.17 -3.92
C ASP A 355 11.32 -22.91 -3.07
N GLN A 356 12.36 -22.09 -3.31
CA GLN A 356 12.53 -20.80 -2.63
C GLN A 356 11.43 -19.83 -3.01
N LEU A 357 11.05 -19.71 -4.29
CA LEU A 357 9.95 -18.86 -4.74
C LEU A 357 8.61 -19.28 -4.12
N MET A 358 8.36 -20.60 -4.03
CA MET A 358 7.17 -21.13 -3.36
C MET A 358 7.19 -20.82 -1.84
N LYS A 359 8.34 -20.98 -1.18
CA LYS A 359 8.50 -20.57 0.22
C LYS A 359 8.23 -19.07 0.40
N TYR A 360 8.80 -18.21 -0.45
CA TYR A 360 8.59 -16.76 -0.35
C TYR A 360 7.13 -16.37 -0.57
N SER A 361 6.43 -17.01 -1.52
CA SER A 361 5.01 -16.75 -1.72
C SER A 361 4.19 -17.07 -0.45
N ASN A 362 4.42 -18.24 0.15
CA ASN A 362 3.75 -18.66 1.38
C ASN A 362 4.07 -17.74 2.57
N ASP A 363 5.33 -17.36 2.73
CA ASP A 363 5.76 -16.44 3.80
C ASP A 363 5.17 -15.04 3.59
N CYS A 364 5.15 -14.53 2.35
CA CYS A 364 4.50 -13.25 2.01
C CYS A 364 3.00 -13.28 2.34
N VAL A 365 2.28 -14.37 2.02
CA VAL A 365 0.86 -14.50 2.38
C VAL A 365 0.69 -14.50 3.89
N ARG A 366 1.39 -15.40 4.59
CA ARG A 366 1.25 -15.62 6.03
C ARG A 366 1.61 -14.39 6.85
N LEU A 367 2.81 -13.82 6.62
CA LEU A 367 3.32 -12.71 7.43
C LEU A 367 2.62 -11.38 7.08
N THR A 368 2.32 -11.12 5.80
CA THR A 368 1.54 -9.93 5.43
C THR A 368 0.14 -9.97 6.04
N LYS A 369 -0.52 -11.13 6.08
CA LYS A 369 -1.81 -11.30 6.73
C LYS A 369 -1.73 -11.02 8.23
N SER A 370 -0.70 -11.54 8.91
CA SER A 370 -0.47 -11.29 10.34
C SER A 370 -0.28 -9.79 10.62
N ILE A 371 0.59 -9.13 9.86
CA ILE A 371 0.88 -7.70 10.03
C ILE A 371 -0.36 -6.84 9.72
N LYS A 372 -1.11 -7.17 8.66
CA LYS A 372 -2.39 -6.49 8.36
C LYS A 372 -3.40 -6.63 9.50
N ASN A 373 -3.48 -7.78 10.16
CA ASN A 373 -4.33 -7.95 11.33
C ASN A 373 -3.91 -7.06 12.49
N ILE A 374 -2.59 -6.90 12.72
CA ILE A 374 -2.07 -5.99 13.76
C ILE A 374 -2.41 -4.54 13.40
N GLN A 375 -2.15 -4.12 12.16
CA GLN A 375 -2.49 -2.79 11.67
C GLN A 375 -3.99 -2.52 11.76
N TYR A 376 -4.81 -3.52 11.45
CA TYR A 376 -6.26 -3.41 11.59
C TYR A 376 -6.67 -3.18 13.07
N LYS A 377 -6.09 -3.91 14.01
CA LYS A 377 -6.34 -3.72 15.44
C LYS A 377 -5.88 -2.34 15.91
N ASP A 378 -4.75 -1.86 15.44
CA ASP A 378 -4.24 -0.52 15.70
C ASP A 378 -5.20 0.56 15.15
N THR A 379 -5.60 0.45 13.89
CA THR A 379 -6.59 1.33 13.27
C THR A 379 -7.91 1.34 14.05
N LYS A 380 -8.42 0.17 14.43
CA LYS A 380 -9.61 0.01 15.25
C LYS A 380 -9.49 0.76 16.58
N PHE A 381 -8.38 0.57 17.28
CA PHE A 381 -8.09 1.27 18.52
C PHE A 381 -8.12 2.80 18.35
N ARG A 382 -7.48 3.32 17.28
CA ARG A 382 -7.43 4.77 17.02
C ARG A 382 -8.78 5.34 16.61
N ILE A 383 -9.59 4.61 15.85
CA ILE A 383 -10.95 5.03 15.51
C ILE A 383 -11.81 5.11 16.78
N ILE A 384 -11.72 4.13 17.69
CA ILE A 384 -12.42 4.15 18.95
C ILE A 384 -11.98 5.31 19.83
N GLN A 385 -10.67 5.58 19.88
CA GLN A 385 -10.14 6.76 20.58
C GLN A 385 -10.72 8.06 20.00
N THR A 386 -10.86 8.16 18.68
CA THR A 386 -11.47 9.32 18.02
C THR A 386 -12.94 9.47 18.40
N ILE A 387 -13.72 8.39 18.34
CA ILE A 387 -15.13 8.40 18.74
C ILE A 387 -15.27 8.86 20.20
N ASN A 388 -14.46 8.33 21.11
CA ASN A 388 -14.48 8.74 22.51
C ASN A 388 -14.18 10.24 22.69
N ASN A 389 -13.20 10.76 21.95
CA ASN A 389 -12.88 12.20 21.99
C ASN A 389 -14.07 13.04 21.50
N MET A 390 -14.74 12.64 20.40
CA MET A 390 -15.93 13.31 19.89
C MET A 390 -17.06 13.33 20.95
N LEU A 391 -17.30 12.21 21.61
CA LEU A 391 -18.34 12.10 22.66
C LEU A 391 -17.98 12.93 23.89
N ILE A 392 -16.73 12.97 24.32
CA ILE A 392 -16.27 13.83 25.44
C ILE A 392 -16.47 15.31 25.11
N ASN A 393 -16.29 15.71 23.86
CA ASN A 393 -16.51 17.07 23.39
C ASN A 393 -17.99 17.39 23.13
N ASN A 394 -18.92 16.47 23.45
CA ASN A 394 -20.36 16.57 23.16
C ASN A 394 -20.69 16.72 21.67
N GLU A 395 -19.88 16.17 20.79
CA GLU A 395 -20.16 16.11 19.36
C GLU A 395 -21.18 15.00 19.06
N ASN A 396 -22.06 15.25 18.08
CA ASN A 396 -22.96 14.22 17.59
C ASN A 396 -22.19 13.18 16.78
N VAL A 397 -22.36 11.88 17.09
CA VAL A 397 -21.74 10.79 16.36
C VAL A 397 -22.82 9.94 15.69
N THR A 398 -22.77 9.86 14.36
CA THR A 398 -23.65 9.01 13.55
C THR A 398 -22.83 7.88 12.97
N ILE A 399 -23.29 6.63 13.14
CA ILE A 399 -22.62 5.44 12.64
C ILE A 399 -23.52 4.78 11.60
N GLN A 400 -22.97 4.48 10.41
CA GLN A 400 -23.61 3.66 9.39
C GLN A 400 -22.91 2.30 9.31
N TYR A 401 -23.66 1.22 9.19
CA TYR A 401 -23.10 -0.12 9.18
C TYR A 401 -23.91 -1.11 8.34
N TYR A 402 -23.23 -2.18 7.92
CA TYR A 402 -23.83 -3.37 7.33
C TYR A 402 -23.90 -4.50 8.34
N VAL A 403 -24.99 -5.25 8.35
CA VAL A 403 -25.08 -6.49 9.12
C VAL A 403 -24.54 -7.64 8.28
N THR A 404 -23.49 -8.30 8.77
CA THR A 404 -22.86 -9.44 8.07
C THR A 404 -23.39 -10.79 8.54
N SER A 405 -23.71 -10.93 9.83
CA SER A 405 -24.29 -12.14 10.38
C SER A 405 -25.01 -11.89 11.71
N TYR A 406 -25.88 -12.82 12.07
CA TYR A 406 -26.67 -12.82 13.31
C TYR A 406 -26.59 -14.19 13.98
N THR A 407 -26.24 -14.24 15.25
CA THR A 407 -26.07 -15.48 16.03
C THR A 407 -26.98 -15.51 17.29
N GLY A 408 -28.20 -15.01 17.24
CA GLY A 408 -29.13 -15.01 18.34
C GLY A 408 -28.78 -14.14 19.56
N LEU A 409 -27.50 -14.07 19.93
CA LEU A 409 -26.96 -13.24 21.01
C LEU A 409 -26.13 -12.07 20.51
N TYR A 410 -25.55 -12.19 19.32
CA TYR A 410 -24.62 -11.21 18.75
C TYR A 410 -24.97 -10.87 17.32
N LEU A 411 -24.78 -9.60 16.98
CA LEU A 411 -24.89 -9.05 15.65
C LEU A 411 -23.47 -8.68 15.16
N ASN A 412 -23.00 -9.34 14.11
CA ASN A 412 -21.74 -8.96 13.47
C ASN A 412 -22.03 -7.91 12.40
N ILE A 413 -21.31 -6.81 12.46
CA ILE A 413 -21.49 -5.67 11.57
C ILE A 413 -20.14 -5.23 10.98
N ILE A 414 -20.22 -4.53 9.85
CA ILE A 414 -19.13 -3.71 9.32
C ILE A 414 -19.60 -2.25 9.40
N ILE A 415 -18.95 -1.46 10.25
CA ILE A 415 -19.15 -0.02 10.27
C ILE A 415 -18.52 0.54 9.01
N CYS A 416 -19.30 1.24 8.19
CA CYS A 416 -18.84 1.81 6.92
C CYS A 416 -18.64 3.33 7.00
N ASN A 417 -19.41 4.03 7.85
CA ASN A 417 -19.22 5.47 8.07
C ASN A 417 -19.34 5.85 9.55
N ILE A 418 -18.57 6.84 9.94
CA ILE A 418 -18.68 7.57 11.20
C ILE A 418 -18.80 9.06 10.81
N ASN A 419 -19.98 9.65 11.02
CA ASN A 419 -20.35 10.94 10.45
C ASN A 419 -20.14 10.93 8.92
N GLU A 420 -19.34 11.86 8.38
CA GLU A 420 -18.96 11.95 6.96
C GLU A 420 -17.78 11.04 6.58
N HIS A 421 -17.13 10.42 7.58
CA HIS A 421 -15.91 9.64 7.35
C HIS A 421 -16.24 8.21 6.96
N CYS A 422 -15.84 7.81 5.76
CA CYS A 422 -15.88 6.43 5.33
C CYS A 422 -14.78 5.63 6.03
N VAL A 423 -15.19 4.63 6.82
CA VAL A 423 -14.29 3.71 7.52
C VAL A 423 -14.79 2.28 7.32
N TYR A 424 -13.89 1.28 7.45
CA TYR A 424 -14.31 -0.13 7.40
C TYR A 424 -13.80 -0.84 8.64
N LEU A 425 -14.75 -1.05 9.57
CA LEU A 425 -14.44 -1.59 10.87
C LEU A 425 -15.41 -2.73 11.21
N SER A 426 -14.91 -3.96 11.30
CA SER A 426 -15.71 -5.09 11.79
C SER A 426 -15.97 -4.96 13.29
N TYR A 427 -17.21 -5.16 13.67
CA TYR A 427 -17.67 -5.02 15.04
C TYR A 427 -18.69 -6.08 15.40
N THR A 428 -18.72 -6.48 16.67
CA THR A 428 -19.73 -7.41 17.20
C THR A 428 -20.53 -6.69 18.28
N LEU A 429 -21.84 -6.58 18.08
CA LEU A 429 -22.77 -6.00 19.04
C LEU A 429 -23.50 -7.10 19.77
N ARG A 430 -23.66 -6.96 21.08
CA ARG A 430 -24.52 -7.86 21.86
C ARG A 430 -25.97 -7.39 21.77
N ILE A 431 -26.90 -8.30 21.45
CA ILE A 431 -28.30 -7.94 21.17
C ILE A 431 -29.02 -7.46 22.40
N SER A 432 -28.67 -7.97 23.59
CA SER A 432 -29.24 -7.46 24.85
C SER A 432 -29.03 -5.94 25.02
N ASP A 433 -27.98 -5.41 24.48
CA ASP A 433 -27.60 -4.01 24.57
C ASP A 433 -28.34 -3.13 23.55
N LEU A 434 -28.93 -3.79 22.51
CA LEU A 434 -29.68 -3.15 21.43
C LEU A 434 -31.21 -3.11 21.67
N GLN A 435 -31.74 -3.94 22.55
CA GLN A 435 -33.21 -4.21 22.68
C GLN A 435 -34.06 -3.04 23.19
N THR A 436 -33.47 -1.96 23.62
CA THR A 436 -34.23 -0.87 24.25
C THR A 436 -34.62 0.29 23.32
N LYS A 437 -34.05 0.43 22.11
CA LYS A 437 -34.32 1.61 21.25
C LYS A 437 -34.31 1.45 19.72
N TYR A 438 -34.05 0.29 19.11
CA TYR A 438 -33.88 0.20 17.66
C TYR A 438 -34.71 -0.88 16.98
N GLU A 439 -35.45 -0.53 15.91
CA GLU A 439 -35.89 -1.50 14.92
C GLU A 439 -34.68 -1.95 14.07
N ILE A 440 -34.21 -3.17 14.35
CA ILE A 440 -33.18 -3.79 13.52
C ILE A 440 -33.90 -4.39 12.31
N LYS A 441 -33.80 -3.71 11.16
CA LYS A 441 -34.12 -4.36 9.89
C LYS A 441 -32.96 -5.27 9.52
N LEU A 442 -33.17 -6.58 9.65
CA LEU A 442 -32.30 -7.57 9.03
C LEU A 442 -32.42 -7.44 7.51
N VAL A 443 -31.44 -6.81 6.88
CA VAL A 443 -31.46 -6.66 5.46
C VAL A 443 -30.53 -7.70 4.85
N LYS A 444 -31.08 -8.48 3.96
CA LYS A 444 -30.31 -9.30 3.03
C LYS A 444 -29.67 -8.36 2.03
N SER A 445 -28.35 -8.36 1.99
CA SER A 445 -27.49 -7.68 1.00
C SER A 445 -27.79 -6.19 0.71
N LEU A 446 -26.80 -5.34 0.88
CA LEU A 446 -26.68 -3.96 0.40
C LEU A 446 -27.52 -2.84 1.03
N ASP A 447 -28.43 -3.06 1.95
CA ASP A 447 -29.11 -1.93 2.59
C ASP A 447 -28.34 -1.39 3.80
N ILE A 448 -27.90 -0.15 3.70
CA ILE A 448 -27.23 0.58 4.78
C ILE A 448 -28.28 0.94 5.83
N THR A 449 -28.16 0.39 7.02
CA THR A 449 -29.02 0.80 8.14
C THR A 449 -28.37 1.99 8.84
N ARG A 450 -29.00 3.15 8.80
CA ARG A 450 -28.60 4.33 9.55
C ARG A 450 -29.07 4.20 10.99
N VAL A 451 -28.14 4.30 11.92
CA VAL A 451 -28.46 4.32 13.35
C VAL A 451 -27.74 5.52 13.96
N ASN A 452 -28.51 6.41 14.57
CA ASN A 452 -27.95 7.47 15.40
C ASN A 452 -27.68 6.83 16.77
N CYS A 453 -26.44 6.38 16.97
CA CYS A 453 -25.98 5.89 18.25
C CYS A 453 -25.19 6.97 18.94
N ILE A 454 -25.72 7.49 20.03
CA ILE A 454 -24.98 8.32 20.97
C ILE A 454 -24.70 7.43 22.15
N ASP A 455 -23.49 6.92 22.27
CA ASP A 455 -23.19 6.07 23.39
C ASP A 455 -21.84 6.37 23.99
N LYS A 456 -21.79 6.50 25.30
CA LYS A 456 -20.56 6.62 26.07
C LYS A 456 -19.92 5.24 26.15
N PHE A 457 -18.63 5.17 25.81
CA PHE A 457 -17.80 4.03 26.18
C PHE A 457 -17.63 4.08 27.71
N ASP A 458 -17.91 2.97 28.37
CA ASP A 458 -17.78 2.86 29.82
C ASP A 458 -16.30 3.05 30.21
N GLU A 459 -16.02 4.03 31.06
CA GLU A 459 -14.67 4.46 31.45
C GLU A 459 -13.86 3.37 32.18
N GLY A 460 -14.52 2.29 32.59
CA GLY A 460 -13.91 1.20 33.38
C GLY A 460 -13.42 -0.01 32.57
N THR A 461 -13.84 -0.17 31.31
CA THR A 461 -13.45 -1.34 30.51
C THR A 461 -12.23 -1.02 29.67
N ILE A 462 -11.12 -1.70 29.99
CA ILE A 462 -10.01 -1.83 29.05
C ILE A 462 -10.55 -2.62 27.85
N PRO A 463 -10.61 -2.03 26.64
CA PRO A 463 -11.06 -2.82 25.51
C PRO A 463 -10.05 -3.95 25.30
N GLU A 464 -10.41 -5.17 25.61
CA GLU A 464 -9.77 -6.30 24.98
C GLU A 464 -9.97 -6.10 23.47
N LEU A 465 -8.91 -6.19 22.68
CA LEU A 465 -8.88 -5.82 21.25
C LEU A 465 -9.96 -6.53 20.40
N ASP A 466 -10.51 -7.61 20.89
CA ASP A 466 -11.56 -8.39 20.25
C ASP A 466 -12.96 -8.16 20.85
N ASN A 467 -13.09 -7.44 21.98
CA ASN A 467 -14.34 -7.26 22.74
C ASN A 467 -14.63 -5.79 23.08
N VAL A 468 -14.41 -4.90 22.13
CA VAL A 468 -14.81 -3.51 22.33
C VAL A 468 -16.30 -3.39 22.05
N PHE A 469 -17.08 -3.09 23.07
CA PHE A 469 -18.51 -2.88 22.97
C PHE A 469 -18.81 -1.38 22.91
N ILE A 470 -19.69 -0.99 21.98
CA ILE A 470 -20.35 0.31 22.02
C ILE A 470 -21.50 0.14 22.99
N THR A 471 -21.36 0.64 24.22
CA THR A 471 -22.42 0.63 25.20
C THR A 471 -23.14 1.96 25.24
N LYS A 472 -24.44 1.94 25.37
CA LYS A 472 -25.26 3.13 25.48
C LYS A 472 -25.30 3.62 26.92
N SER A 473 -25.08 4.93 27.14
CA SER A 473 -25.51 5.56 28.37
C SER A 473 -27.01 5.89 28.32
N VAL A 474 -27.71 5.47 29.32
CA VAL A 474 -29.10 5.89 29.58
C VAL A 474 -29.17 7.35 29.95
#